data_2225e0ec6cb37e0b1864bfa8f6ff3b60
#
_entry.id   2225e0ec6cb37e0b1864bfa8f6ff3b60
#
_cell.length_a   1.000
_cell.length_b   1.000
_cell.length_c   1.000
_cell.angle_alpha   90.00
_cell.angle_beta   90.00
_cell.angle_gamma   90.00
#
_symmetry.space_group_name_H-M   'P 1'
#
loop_
_entity.id
_entity.type
_entity.pdbx_description
1 polymer ?
#
loop_
_entity_poly.entity_id
_entity_poly.type
_entity_poly.pdbx_seq_one_letter_code
_entity_poly.pdbx_strand_id
1 'polypeptide(L)' 'LMLQEAHGLSTRETEVMELIARGNSMAAIAERLVISENTVRTHAKHIYTKLDIHRRQELLDMLHE' A
#
# COMPACT_ATOMS: atom_id res chain seq x y z
N LEU A 1 9.73 6.52 6.54
CA LEU A 1 8.57 6.00 7.25
C LEU A 1 8.94 4.80 8.10
N MET A 2 8.41 4.78 9.31
CA MET A 2 8.70 3.67 10.24
C MET A 2 8.23 2.33 9.70
N LEU A 3 7.06 2.28 9.06
CA LEU A 3 6.55 1.03 8.49
C LEU A 3 7.45 0.52 7.36
N GLN A 4 7.99 1.40 6.55
CA GLN A 4 8.91 1.02 5.49
C GLN A 4 10.15 0.34 6.06
N GLU A 5 10.76 0.94 7.08
CA GLU A 5 11.96 0.40 7.71
C GLU A 5 11.67 -0.90 8.46
N ALA A 6 10.58 -0.93 9.22
CA ALA A 6 10.25 -2.07 10.08
C ALA A 6 9.85 -3.32 9.28
N HIS A 7 9.23 -3.14 8.11
CA HIS A 7 8.65 -4.25 7.34
C HIS A 7 9.31 -4.47 5.98
N GLY A 8 10.34 -3.72 5.65
CA GLY A 8 11.08 -3.92 4.41
C GLY A 8 10.30 -3.52 3.16
N LEU A 9 9.44 -2.53 3.26
CA LEU A 9 8.70 -2.04 2.09
C LEU A 9 9.63 -1.29 1.14
N SER A 10 9.46 -1.52 -0.17
CA SER A 10 10.17 -0.74 -1.17
C SER A 10 9.60 0.68 -1.23
N THR A 11 10.32 1.59 -1.90
CA THR A 11 9.85 2.96 -2.09
C THR A 11 8.49 2.97 -2.81
N ARG A 12 8.34 2.18 -3.86
CA ARG A 12 7.08 2.11 -4.60
C ARG A 12 5.95 1.52 -3.75
N GLU A 13 6.26 0.49 -2.97
CA GLU A 13 5.26 -0.08 -2.05
C GLU A 13 4.81 0.94 -1.02
N THR A 14 5.74 1.73 -0.51
CA THR A 14 5.40 2.80 0.43
C THR A 14 4.48 3.84 -0.21
N GLU A 15 4.74 4.24 -1.46
CA GLU A 15 3.88 5.17 -2.19
C GLU A 15 2.47 4.60 -2.36
N VAL A 16 2.37 3.33 -2.75
CA VAL A 16 1.07 2.66 -2.91
C VAL A 16 0.34 2.59 -1.57
N MET A 17 1.04 2.22 -0.51
CA MET A 17 0.47 2.14 0.83
C MET A 17 -0.13 3.48 1.27
N GLU A 18 0.60 4.57 1.06
CA GLU A 18 0.12 5.90 1.42
C GLU A 18 -1.13 6.29 0.65
N LEU A 19 -1.18 5.96 -0.64
CA LEU A 19 -2.35 6.26 -1.46
C LEU A 19 -3.56 5.43 -1.06
N ILE A 20 -3.36 4.16 -0.69
CA ILE A 20 -4.43 3.33 -0.14
C ILE A 20 -4.96 3.96 1.15
N ALA A 21 -4.07 4.38 2.03
CA ALA A 21 -4.44 4.98 3.30
C ALA A 21 -5.23 6.27 3.14
N ARG A 22 -5.01 7.01 2.06
CA ARG A 22 -5.74 8.23 1.74
C ARG A 22 -7.10 7.98 1.12
N GLY A 23 -7.46 6.72 0.87
CA GLY A 23 -8.77 6.36 0.34
C GLY A 23 -8.83 6.20 -1.17
N ASN A 24 -7.70 6.17 -1.85
CA ASN A 24 -7.69 5.99 -3.31
C ASN A 24 -8.02 4.55 -3.69
N SER A 25 -8.79 4.39 -4.79
CA SER A 25 -9.05 3.08 -5.37
C SER A 25 -7.80 2.57 -6.11
N MET A 26 -7.79 1.29 -6.44
CA MET A 26 -6.70 0.72 -7.24
C MET A 26 -6.56 1.44 -8.59
N ALA A 27 -7.70 1.76 -9.22
CA ALA A 27 -7.70 2.49 -10.49
C ALA A 27 -7.11 3.89 -10.33
N ALA A 28 -7.47 4.59 -9.26
CA ALA A 28 -6.94 5.94 -8.99
C ALA A 28 -5.44 5.92 -8.72
N ILE A 29 -4.96 4.92 -7.99
CA ILE A 29 -3.54 4.77 -7.72
C ILE A 29 -2.78 4.48 -9.01
N ALA A 30 -3.31 3.60 -9.86
CA ALA A 30 -2.71 3.28 -11.15
C ALA A 30 -2.55 4.54 -12.00
N GLU A 31 -3.56 5.39 -12.03
CA GLU A 31 -3.54 6.65 -12.75
C GLU A 31 -2.47 7.60 -12.20
N ARG A 32 -2.42 7.76 -10.89
CA ARG A 32 -1.47 8.66 -10.23
C ARG A 32 -0.02 8.23 -10.45
N LEU A 33 0.23 6.93 -10.41
CA LEU A 33 1.59 6.41 -10.53
C LEU A 33 1.97 6.04 -11.97
N VAL A 34 1.03 6.18 -12.90
CA VAL A 34 1.21 5.86 -14.33
C VAL A 34 1.67 4.41 -14.50
N ILE A 35 0.95 3.49 -13.86
CA ILE A 35 1.17 2.04 -13.95
C ILE A 35 -0.18 1.34 -14.13
N SER A 36 -0.17 0.05 -14.44
CA SER A 36 -1.41 -0.70 -14.61
C SER A 36 -2.06 -1.00 -13.25
N GLU A 37 -3.39 -1.23 -13.27
CA GLU A 37 -4.09 -1.66 -12.06
C GLU A 37 -3.55 -3.00 -11.55
N ASN A 38 -3.19 -3.91 -12.44
CA ASN A 38 -2.60 -5.19 -12.03
C ASN A 38 -1.31 -4.98 -11.26
N THR A 39 -0.48 -4.03 -11.68
CA THR A 39 0.75 -3.70 -10.98
C THR A 39 0.44 -3.15 -9.58
N VAL A 40 -0.58 -2.29 -9.48
CA VAL A 40 -1.00 -1.76 -8.16
C VAL A 40 -1.47 -2.90 -7.26
N ARG A 41 -2.27 -3.82 -7.79
CA ARG A 41 -2.75 -4.97 -7.00
C ARG A 41 -1.61 -5.86 -6.54
N THR A 42 -0.60 -6.05 -7.38
CA THR A 42 0.59 -6.81 -7.01
C THR A 42 1.33 -6.14 -5.87
N HIS A 43 1.52 -4.82 -5.96
CA HIS A 43 2.14 -4.06 -4.88
C HIS A 43 1.32 -4.17 -3.58
N ALA A 44 -0.01 -4.04 -3.68
CA ALA A 44 -0.87 -4.15 -2.52
C ALA A 44 -0.75 -5.52 -1.86
N LYS A 45 -0.72 -6.58 -2.66
CA LYS A 45 -0.54 -7.94 -2.16
C LYS A 45 0.76 -8.09 -1.39
N HIS A 46 1.86 -7.57 -1.93
CA HIS A 46 3.16 -7.62 -1.27
C HIS A 46 3.16 -6.81 0.03
N ILE A 47 2.53 -5.64 0.02
CA ILE A 47 2.41 -4.80 1.21
C ILE A 47 1.67 -5.56 2.30
N TYR A 48 0.53 -6.13 1.98
CA TYR A 48 -0.30 -6.87 2.94
C TYR A 48 0.46 -8.07 3.51
N THR A 49 1.20 -8.77 2.67
CA THR A 49 2.03 -9.90 3.10
C THR A 49 3.13 -9.43 4.06
N LYS A 50 3.83 -8.35 3.70
CA LYS A 50 4.93 -7.83 4.50
C LYS A 50 4.47 -7.27 5.85
N LEU A 51 3.27 -6.68 5.88
CA LEU A 51 2.69 -6.15 7.11
C LEU A 51 1.90 -7.20 7.89
N ASP A 52 1.74 -8.40 7.33
CA ASP A 52 0.97 -9.50 7.92
C ASP A 52 -0.47 -9.08 8.22
N ILE A 53 -1.11 -8.47 7.23
CA ILE A 53 -2.50 -8.04 7.31
C ILE A 53 -3.28 -8.63 6.13
N HIS A 54 -4.61 -8.65 6.25
CA HIS A 54 -5.48 -9.24 5.24
C HIS A 54 -6.52 -8.28 4.69
N ARG A 55 -6.75 -7.14 5.34
CA ARG A 55 -7.79 -6.20 4.95
C ARG A 55 -7.29 -4.77 5.05
N ARG A 56 -7.89 -3.92 4.22
CA ARG A 56 -7.57 -2.50 4.18
C ARG A 56 -7.73 -1.83 5.55
N GLN A 57 -8.75 -2.20 6.32
CA GLN A 57 -8.99 -1.61 7.62
C GLN A 57 -7.82 -1.86 8.58
N GLU A 58 -7.20 -3.02 8.49
CA GLU A 58 -6.02 -3.32 9.31
C GLU A 58 -4.86 -2.36 8.99
N LEU A 59 -4.69 -2.04 7.71
CA LEU A 59 -3.67 -1.07 7.30
C LEU A 59 -3.97 0.32 7.87
N LEU A 60 -5.22 0.75 7.78
CA LEU A 60 -5.64 2.06 8.30
C LEU A 60 -5.43 2.12 9.82
N ASP A 61 -5.75 1.04 10.53
CA ASP A 61 -5.56 0.97 11.97
C ASP A 61 -4.09 1.10 12.34
N MET A 62 -3.20 0.45 11.59
CA MET A 62 -1.76 0.55 11.83
C MET A 62 -1.24 1.97 11.65
N LEU A 63 -1.77 2.70 10.68
CA LEU A 63 -1.30 4.04 10.35
C LEU A 63 -1.86 5.12 11.29
N HIS A 64 -2.91 4.79 12.03
CA HIS A 64 -3.56 5.74 12.95
C HIS A 64 -3.23 5.48 14.41
N GLU A 65 -2.28 4.64 14.69
CA GLU A 65 -1.83 4.41 16.07
C GLU A 65 -0.99 5.54 16.63
#